data_38306bcd6f9bdabe6e7669eeaf738282
#
_entry.id   38306bcd6f9bdabe6e7669eeaf738282
#
_cell.length_a   1.000
_cell.length_b   1.000
_cell.length_c   1.000
_cell.angle_alpha   90.00
_cell.angle_beta   90.00
_cell.angle_gamma   90.00
#
_symmetry.space_group_name_H-M   'P 1'
#
loop_
_entity.id
_entity.type
_entity.pdbx_description
1 polymer ?
#
loop_
_entity_poly.entity_id
_entity_poly.type
_entity_poly.pdbx_seq_one_letter_code
_entity_poly.pdbx_strand_id
1 'polypeptide(L)'
;PYIRDDGSTDNTIEIIHNYLLLDNRIIFCEKLEKHIGPQKGFIGMLECVESELYMFCDQDDVWLPTKIQLSVDVYNDIYVKNPCKPIVVHTDVAVVDENLAVLESSHWLSCRLNPDELKNYNYLAICCYTQGNTMLFNKEAKKISFPYSGEFMHDWWISTRVIKSKGIIKSIYIPTLLYRQHSNNVLGFKYGNSNRIFYKILNITNVINDNLEFYKNIRKDNYGSVLKFVWYKIR
;
A
#
# COMPACT_ATOMS: atom_id res chain seq x y z
N PRO A 1 -7.44 15.41 8.02
CA PRO A 1 -6.90 14.05 8.21
C PRO A 1 -7.59 13.34 9.37
N TYR A 2 -7.72 12.01 9.24
CA TYR A 2 -8.21 11.12 10.29
C TYR A 2 -7.01 10.38 10.88
N ILE A 3 -6.89 10.36 12.20
CA ILE A 3 -5.80 9.71 12.92
C ILE A 3 -6.38 8.61 13.80
N ARG A 4 -5.71 7.47 13.83
CA ARG A 4 -5.96 6.36 14.75
C ARG A 4 -4.67 5.98 15.45
N ASP A 5 -4.73 5.78 16.74
CA ASP A 5 -3.64 5.19 17.52
C ASP A 5 -3.92 3.71 17.79
N ASP A 6 -2.91 2.86 17.61
CA ASP A 6 -3.02 1.40 17.82
C ASP A 6 -2.64 0.96 19.24
N GLY A 7 -2.51 1.91 20.18
CA GLY A 7 -2.15 1.67 21.58
C GLY A 7 -0.72 2.06 21.91
N SER A 8 -0.30 3.26 21.47
CA SER A 8 1.00 3.83 21.82
C SER A 8 1.15 4.00 23.32
N THR A 9 2.36 3.76 23.83
CA THR A 9 2.71 3.89 25.25
C THR A 9 3.66 5.04 25.56
N ASP A 10 4.01 5.81 24.54
CA ASP A 10 4.82 7.04 24.58
C ASP A 10 3.94 8.30 24.52
N ASN A 11 4.53 9.44 24.20
CA ASN A 11 3.82 10.73 24.13
C ASN A 11 2.96 10.92 22.86
N THR A 12 2.76 9.88 22.04
CA THR A 12 2.01 9.98 20.77
C THR A 12 0.61 10.59 20.98
N ILE A 13 -0.13 10.10 21.97
CA ILE A 13 -1.50 10.59 22.26
C ILE A 13 -1.49 12.06 22.66
N GLU A 14 -0.54 12.49 23.50
CA GLU A 14 -0.39 13.90 23.88
C GLU A 14 -0.10 14.79 22.67
N ILE A 15 0.78 14.35 21.78
CA ILE A 15 1.10 15.05 20.54
C ILE A 15 -0.15 15.18 19.65
N ILE A 16 -0.93 14.10 19.49
CA ILE A 16 -2.17 14.14 18.73
C ILE A 16 -3.14 15.17 19.32
N HIS A 17 -3.36 15.16 20.64
CA HIS A 17 -4.25 16.13 21.30
C HIS A 17 -3.81 17.57 21.11
N ASN A 18 -2.51 17.84 21.15
CA ASN A 18 -1.98 19.18 20.89
C ASN A 18 -2.28 19.65 19.45
N TYR A 19 -2.16 18.76 18.45
CA TYR A 19 -2.52 19.09 17.06
C TYR A 19 -4.02 19.27 16.85
N LEU A 20 -4.88 18.54 17.56
CA LEU A 20 -6.33 18.75 17.52
C LEU A 20 -6.75 20.14 17.97
N LEU A 21 -6.00 20.75 18.90
CA LEU A 21 -6.23 22.13 19.34
C LEU A 21 -5.79 23.17 18.31
N LEU A 22 -4.82 22.84 17.46
CA LEU A 22 -4.24 23.76 16.46
C LEU A 22 -4.98 23.70 15.12
N ASP A 23 -5.57 22.56 14.74
CA ASP A 23 -6.21 22.39 13.43
C ASP A 23 -7.48 21.53 13.55
N ASN A 24 -8.64 22.19 13.41
CA ASN A 24 -9.96 21.53 13.49
C ASN A 24 -10.27 20.56 12.32
N ARG A 25 -9.41 20.50 11.33
CA ARG A 25 -9.52 19.51 10.23
C ARG A 25 -8.97 18.13 10.62
N ILE A 26 -8.25 18.03 11.73
CA ILE A 26 -7.74 16.78 12.28
C ILE A 26 -8.85 16.12 13.09
N ILE A 27 -9.08 14.83 12.84
CA ILE A 27 -10.08 14.03 13.55
C ILE A 27 -9.39 12.82 14.15
N PHE A 28 -9.51 12.66 15.47
CA PHE A 28 -8.95 11.52 16.17
C PHE A 28 -10.02 10.42 16.34
N CYS A 29 -9.73 9.21 15.84
CA CYS A 29 -10.64 8.07 15.84
C CYS A 29 -10.45 7.20 17.08
N GLU A 30 -10.84 7.68 18.26
CA GLU A 30 -10.64 7.00 19.55
C GLU A 30 -11.41 5.69 19.72
N LYS A 31 -12.53 5.53 19.00
CA LYS A 31 -13.48 4.43 19.19
C LYS A 31 -13.08 3.13 18.49
N LEU A 32 -12.02 3.14 17.69
CA LEU A 32 -11.56 1.94 17.01
C LEU A 32 -10.76 1.04 17.98
N GLU A 33 -10.90 -0.27 17.78
CA GLU A 33 -10.18 -1.29 18.55
C GLU A 33 -8.66 -1.06 18.48
N LYS A 34 -7.97 -1.24 19.61
CA LYS A 34 -6.51 -1.09 19.71
C LYS A 34 -5.80 -2.42 19.47
N HIS A 35 -4.50 -2.34 19.15
CA HIS A 35 -3.61 -3.48 18.92
C HIS A 35 -4.07 -4.45 17.82
N ILE A 36 -4.70 -3.90 16.77
CA ILE A 36 -5.17 -4.66 15.60
C ILE A 36 -4.21 -4.61 14.43
N GLY A 37 -3.16 -3.80 14.53
CA GLY A 37 -2.12 -3.61 13.53
C GLY A 37 -2.55 -2.74 12.33
N PRO A 38 -1.59 -2.41 11.44
CA PRO A 38 -1.81 -1.43 10.37
C PRO A 38 -2.88 -1.89 9.37
N GLN A 39 -2.88 -3.16 8.99
CA GLN A 39 -3.80 -3.72 8.01
C GLN A 39 -5.27 -3.51 8.39
N LYS A 40 -5.66 -3.96 9.59
CA LYS A 40 -7.03 -3.79 10.08
C LYS A 40 -7.32 -2.36 10.50
N GLY A 41 -6.30 -1.65 11.00
CA GLY A 41 -6.39 -0.24 11.38
C GLY A 41 -6.80 0.64 10.21
N PHE A 42 -6.10 0.55 9.08
CA PHE A 42 -6.42 1.32 7.88
C PHE A 42 -7.79 0.95 7.28
N ILE A 43 -8.12 -0.34 7.23
CA ILE A 43 -9.43 -0.79 6.73
C ILE A 43 -10.57 -0.32 7.64
N GLY A 44 -10.41 -0.42 8.97
CA GLY A 44 -11.43 0.06 9.91
C GLY A 44 -11.64 1.57 9.83
N MET A 45 -10.57 2.35 9.67
CA MET A 45 -10.70 3.79 9.42
C MET A 45 -11.39 4.07 8.08
N LEU A 46 -10.99 3.37 7.02
CA LEU A 46 -11.60 3.54 5.70
C LEU A 46 -13.10 3.24 5.71
N GLU A 47 -13.55 2.26 6.50
CA GLU A 47 -14.97 1.93 6.64
C GLU A 47 -15.77 3.09 7.23
N CYS A 48 -15.19 3.78 8.23
CA CYS A 48 -15.85 4.87 8.97
C CYS A 48 -15.81 6.23 8.27
N VAL A 49 -14.88 6.45 7.33
CA VAL A 49 -14.65 7.77 6.71
C VAL A 49 -15.34 7.87 5.36
N GLU A 50 -16.13 8.92 5.15
CA GLU A 50 -16.74 9.23 3.86
C GLU A 50 -16.04 10.44 3.21
N SER A 51 -15.58 10.26 1.97
CA SER A 51 -14.94 11.29 1.15
C SER A 51 -15.04 10.93 -0.34
N GLU A 52 -14.74 11.86 -1.22
CA GLU A 52 -14.61 11.60 -2.65
C GLU A 52 -13.27 10.92 -2.99
N LEU A 53 -12.19 11.30 -2.28
CA LEU A 53 -10.83 10.81 -2.48
C LEU A 53 -10.21 10.43 -1.13
N TYR A 54 -9.37 9.43 -1.17
CA TYR A 54 -8.69 8.86 0.00
C TYR A 54 -7.20 8.70 -0.26
N MET A 55 -6.40 8.92 0.76
CA MET A 55 -4.96 8.62 0.79
C MET A 55 -4.61 8.02 2.15
N PHE A 56 -3.77 7.01 2.18
CA PHE A 56 -3.17 6.49 3.40
C PHE A 56 -1.87 7.23 3.71
N CYS A 57 -1.58 7.42 4.98
CA CYS A 57 -0.36 8.07 5.45
C CYS A 57 0.22 7.26 6.60
N ASP A 58 1.44 6.76 6.42
CA ASP A 58 2.21 6.15 7.48
C ASP A 58 2.87 7.27 8.32
N GLN A 59 3.02 7.05 9.62
CA GLN A 59 3.46 8.07 10.57
C GLN A 59 4.96 8.36 10.51
N ASP A 60 5.74 7.49 9.87
CA ASP A 60 7.20 7.54 9.78
C ASP A 60 7.73 8.10 8.46
N ASP A 61 6.85 8.32 7.48
CA ASP A 61 7.21 8.83 6.15
C ASP A 61 7.08 10.36 6.04
N VAL A 62 7.79 10.94 5.07
CA VAL A 62 7.71 12.38 4.77
C VAL A 62 7.12 12.60 3.38
N TRP A 63 5.94 13.19 3.31
CA TRP A 63 5.32 13.56 2.04
C TRP A 63 6.00 14.78 1.42
N LEU A 64 6.36 14.70 0.15
CA LEU A 64 6.85 15.85 -0.58
C LEU A 64 5.69 16.84 -0.90
N PRO A 65 5.95 18.14 -0.98
CA PRO A 65 4.91 19.16 -1.16
C PRO A 65 4.03 18.96 -2.39
N THR A 66 4.55 18.31 -3.43
CA THR A 66 3.85 18.06 -4.70
C THR A 66 2.96 16.82 -4.69
N LYS A 67 3.04 15.96 -3.67
CA LYS A 67 2.40 14.65 -3.65
C LYS A 67 0.89 14.70 -3.91
N ILE A 68 0.18 15.51 -3.13
CA ILE A 68 -1.29 15.59 -3.23
C ILE A 68 -1.69 16.17 -4.60
N GLN A 69 -1.10 17.31 -4.98
CA GLN A 69 -1.45 18.00 -6.22
C GLN A 69 -1.21 17.09 -7.42
N LEU A 70 -0.03 16.50 -7.55
CA LEU A 70 0.31 15.61 -8.65
C LEU A 70 -0.64 14.41 -8.75
N SER A 71 -0.97 13.81 -7.62
CA SER A 71 -1.87 12.65 -7.59
C SER A 71 -3.30 13.04 -8.00
N VAL A 72 -3.78 14.21 -7.54
CA VAL A 72 -5.12 14.72 -7.87
C VAL A 72 -5.21 15.15 -9.35
N ASP A 73 -4.18 15.78 -9.90
CA ASP A 73 -4.16 16.20 -11.32
C ASP A 73 -4.28 14.96 -12.23
N VAL A 74 -3.47 13.94 -11.97
CA VAL A 74 -3.52 12.68 -12.74
C VAL A 74 -4.85 11.95 -12.54
N TYR A 75 -5.40 11.97 -11.33
CA TYR A 75 -6.73 11.42 -11.06
C TYR A 75 -7.81 12.14 -11.89
N ASN A 76 -7.82 13.46 -11.91
CA ASN A 76 -8.80 14.27 -12.63
C ASN A 76 -8.76 14.00 -14.14
N ASP A 77 -7.56 13.90 -14.72
CA ASP A 77 -7.39 13.57 -16.15
C ASP A 77 -7.99 12.20 -16.53
N ILE A 78 -7.94 11.25 -15.59
CA ILE A 78 -8.53 9.92 -15.76
C ILE A 78 -10.03 9.96 -15.56
N TYR A 79 -10.48 10.62 -14.49
CA TYR A 79 -11.87 10.65 -14.06
C TYR A 79 -12.80 11.29 -15.09
N VAL A 80 -12.37 12.39 -15.72
CA VAL A 80 -13.15 13.06 -16.79
C VAL A 80 -13.46 12.10 -17.94
N LYS A 81 -12.54 11.21 -18.27
CA LYS A 81 -12.71 10.21 -19.36
C LYS A 81 -13.40 8.93 -18.89
N ASN A 82 -13.44 8.69 -17.59
CA ASN A 82 -13.91 7.45 -16.99
C ASN A 82 -14.73 7.72 -15.72
N PRO A 83 -15.82 8.46 -15.80
CA PRO A 83 -16.65 8.76 -14.63
C PRO A 83 -17.21 7.46 -14.02
N CYS A 84 -17.36 7.45 -12.71
CA CYS A 84 -17.90 6.33 -11.93
C CYS A 84 -17.05 5.04 -11.96
N LYS A 85 -15.85 5.05 -12.54
CA LYS A 85 -14.96 3.90 -12.42
C LYS A 85 -14.16 3.93 -11.12
N PRO A 86 -13.89 2.76 -10.51
CA PRO A 86 -12.88 2.64 -9.48
C PRO A 86 -11.50 3.03 -10.02
N ILE A 87 -10.84 3.99 -9.37
CA ILE A 87 -9.54 4.54 -9.79
C ILE A 87 -8.58 4.52 -8.62
N VAL A 88 -7.37 4.04 -8.88
CA VAL A 88 -6.19 4.18 -8.01
C VAL A 88 -5.10 4.89 -8.81
N VAL A 89 -4.52 5.92 -8.22
CA VAL A 89 -3.28 6.55 -8.68
C VAL A 89 -2.22 6.27 -7.62
N HIS A 90 -1.03 5.87 -8.01
CA HIS A 90 0.07 5.65 -7.07
C HIS A 90 1.39 6.16 -7.62
N THR A 91 2.31 6.48 -6.73
CA THR A 91 3.59 7.10 -7.08
C THR A 91 4.75 6.22 -6.67
N ASP A 92 5.94 6.54 -7.16
CA ASP A 92 7.18 6.01 -6.62
C ASP A 92 7.55 6.66 -5.28
N VAL A 93 8.58 6.12 -4.62
CA VAL A 93 9.15 6.64 -3.36
C VAL A 93 10.66 6.78 -3.49
N ALA A 94 11.24 7.75 -2.81
CA ALA A 94 12.65 7.77 -2.50
C ALA A 94 12.89 7.06 -1.16
N VAL A 95 13.80 6.11 -1.12
CA VAL A 95 14.14 5.39 0.12
C VAL A 95 15.20 6.19 0.87
N VAL A 96 14.96 6.47 2.15
CA VAL A 96 15.86 7.26 3.00
C VAL A 96 16.14 6.51 4.30
N ASP A 97 17.25 6.86 4.95
CA ASP A 97 17.56 6.37 6.30
C ASP A 97 16.76 7.13 7.38
N GLU A 98 17.02 6.82 8.64
CA GLU A 98 16.37 7.45 9.79
C GLU A 98 16.60 8.98 9.87
N ASN A 99 17.70 9.49 9.28
CA ASN A 99 18.09 10.90 9.23
C ASN A 99 17.65 11.59 7.92
N LEU A 100 16.85 10.91 7.08
CA LEU A 100 16.41 11.39 5.76
C LEU A 100 17.53 11.49 4.71
N ALA A 101 18.68 10.87 4.91
CA ALA A 101 19.70 10.76 3.87
C ALA A 101 19.22 9.75 2.79
N VAL A 102 19.31 10.15 1.52
CA VAL A 102 18.79 9.34 0.41
C VAL A 102 19.66 8.10 0.22
N LEU A 103 19.05 6.93 0.36
CA LEU A 103 19.66 5.63 0.07
C LEU A 103 19.39 5.23 -1.39
N GLU A 104 18.15 5.41 -1.87
CA GLU A 104 17.75 5.16 -3.24
C GLU A 104 16.79 6.26 -3.70
N SER A 105 17.08 6.90 -4.81
CA SER A 105 16.26 7.99 -5.35
C SER A 105 14.93 7.52 -5.95
N SER A 106 14.81 6.24 -6.27
CA SER A 106 13.61 5.59 -6.81
C SER A 106 13.59 4.12 -6.37
N HIS A 107 12.55 3.73 -5.65
CA HIS A 107 12.33 2.34 -5.26
C HIS A 107 12.07 1.45 -6.49
N TRP A 108 11.29 1.91 -7.44
CA TRP A 108 10.96 1.11 -8.62
C TRP A 108 12.20 0.86 -9.49
N LEU A 109 13.06 1.85 -9.69
CA LEU A 109 14.29 1.68 -10.45
C LEU A 109 15.29 0.75 -9.73
N SER A 110 15.51 0.94 -8.42
CA SER A 110 16.45 0.14 -7.65
C SER A 110 16.04 -1.33 -7.56
N CYS A 111 14.73 -1.61 -7.49
CA CYS A 111 14.18 -2.95 -7.48
C CYS A 111 13.86 -3.51 -8.88
N ARG A 112 14.10 -2.74 -9.94
CA ARG A 112 13.76 -3.10 -11.34
C ARG A 112 12.28 -3.46 -11.49
N LEU A 113 11.41 -2.71 -10.81
CA LEU A 113 9.97 -2.93 -10.87
C LEU A 113 9.35 -2.18 -12.05
N ASN A 114 8.42 -2.82 -12.72
CA ASN A 114 7.59 -2.19 -13.74
C ASN A 114 6.14 -2.07 -13.22
N PRO A 115 5.74 -0.90 -12.69
CA PRO A 115 4.40 -0.74 -12.11
C PRO A 115 3.28 -0.85 -13.14
N ASP A 116 3.55 -0.74 -14.45
CA ASP A 116 2.55 -0.94 -15.49
C ASP A 116 2.09 -2.40 -15.63
N GLU A 117 2.86 -3.37 -15.13
CA GLU A 117 2.46 -4.77 -15.09
C GLU A 117 1.33 -5.03 -14.08
N LEU A 118 1.13 -4.14 -13.09
CA LEU A 118 0.04 -4.24 -12.12
C LEU A 118 -1.35 -4.11 -12.73
N LYS A 119 -1.46 -3.65 -13.98
CA LYS A 119 -2.72 -3.69 -14.75
C LYS A 119 -3.20 -5.13 -15.03
N ASN A 120 -2.33 -6.12 -14.85
CA ASN A 120 -2.66 -7.53 -14.98
C ASN A 120 -2.91 -8.15 -13.58
N TYR A 121 -4.13 -8.59 -13.33
CA TYR A 121 -4.50 -9.23 -12.06
C TYR A 121 -3.56 -10.35 -11.64
N ASN A 122 -3.04 -11.13 -12.59
CA ASN A 122 -2.19 -12.27 -12.26
C ASN A 122 -0.83 -11.85 -11.67
N TYR A 123 -0.27 -10.73 -12.12
CA TYR A 123 0.92 -10.13 -11.50
C TYR A 123 0.56 -9.47 -10.18
N LEU A 124 -0.47 -8.63 -10.19
CA LEU A 124 -0.90 -7.91 -9.01
C LEU A 124 -1.20 -8.84 -7.83
N ALA A 125 -1.83 -9.99 -8.09
CA ALA A 125 -2.17 -10.96 -7.05
C ALA A 125 -0.97 -11.65 -6.40
N ILE A 126 0.21 -11.64 -7.02
CA ILE A 126 1.43 -12.26 -6.49
C ILE A 126 2.53 -11.29 -6.11
N CYS A 127 2.45 -10.04 -6.58
CA CYS A 127 3.42 -9.01 -6.30
C CYS A 127 2.75 -7.63 -6.44
N CYS A 128 2.57 -6.93 -5.34
CA CYS A 128 1.95 -5.61 -5.33
C CYS A 128 3.00 -4.54 -5.04
N TYR A 129 3.06 -3.51 -5.90
CA TYR A 129 3.92 -2.34 -5.71
C TYR A 129 3.10 -1.07 -5.43
N THR A 130 1.78 -1.18 -5.32
CA THR A 130 0.91 -0.08 -4.91
C THR A 130 0.96 0.07 -3.40
N GLN A 131 2.05 0.66 -2.91
CA GLN A 131 2.22 0.89 -1.46
C GLN A 131 1.15 1.85 -0.95
N GLY A 132 0.55 1.55 0.20
CA GLY A 132 -0.55 2.31 0.79
C GLY A 132 -0.25 3.80 0.91
N ASN A 133 0.93 4.13 1.45
CA ASN A 133 1.41 5.51 1.61
C ASN A 133 1.62 6.28 0.29
N THR A 134 1.59 5.61 -0.86
CA THR A 134 1.69 6.25 -2.18
C THR A 134 0.35 6.44 -2.88
N MET A 135 -0.70 5.77 -2.40
CA MET A 135 -1.99 5.68 -3.10
C MET A 135 -2.87 6.91 -2.90
N LEU A 136 -3.51 7.34 -3.99
CA LEU A 136 -4.75 8.09 -4.00
C LEU A 136 -5.82 7.23 -4.68
N PHE A 137 -7.00 7.12 -4.08
CA PHE A 137 -8.11 6.37 -4.67
C PHE A 137 -9.46 7.02 -4.40
N ASN A 138 -10.43 6.72 -5.24
CA ASN A 138 -11.76 7.33 -5.17
C ASN A 138 -12.76 6.50 -4.36
N LYS A 139 -13.94 7.08 -4.12
CA LYS A 139 -15.04 6.43 -3.40
C LYS A 139 -15.53 5.15 -4.08
N GLU A 140 -15.47 5.06 -5.40
CA GLU A 140 -15.82 3.86 -6.14
C GLU A 140 -14.85 2.72 -5.82
N ALA A 141 -13.54 3.00 -5.69
CA ALA A 141 -12.54 2.03 -5.26
C ALA A 141 -12.76 1.62 -3.79
N LYS A 142 -13.09 2.56 -2.88
CA LYS A 142 -13.50 2.24 -1.52
C LYS A 142 -14.70 1.29 -1.53
N LYS A 143 -15.77 1.63 -2.23
CA LYS A 143 -17.03 0.87 -2.26
C LYS A 143 -16.83 -0.60 -2.63
N ILE A 144 -16.04 -0.89 -3.66
CA ILE A 144 -15.78 -2.26 -4.11
C ILE A 144 -14.77 -3.02 -3.24
N SER A 145 -14.14 -2.36 -2.30
CA SER A 145 -13.20 -2.97 -1.37
C SER A 145 -13.86 -3.57 -0.14
N PHE A 146 -15.17 -3.40 0.01
CA PHE A 146 -15.95 -4.00 1.09
C PHE A 146 -16.94 -5.06 0.56
N PRO A 147 -17.16 -6.15 1.32
CA PRO A 147 -16.51 -6.47 2.59
C PRO A 147 -15.04 -6.86 2.42
N TYR A 148 -14.22 -6.54 3.40
CA TYR A 148 -12.81 -6.91 3.43
C TYR A 148 -12.62 -8.35 3.95
N SER A 149 -11.86 -9.18 3.24
CA SER A 149 -11.69 -10.60 3.59
C SER A 149 -10.46 -10.92 4.46
N GLY A 150 -9.54 -9.96 4.61
CA GLY A 150 -8.33 -10.15 5.41
C GLY A 150 -7.17 -10.89 4.74
N GLU A 151 -7.31 -11.28 3.48
CA GLU A 151 -6.33 -12.12 2.76
C GLU A 151 -5.09 -11.36 2.28
N PHE A 152 -5.22 -10.05 2.06
CA PHE A 152 -4.18 -9.16 1.58
C PHE A 152 -4.03 -7.95 2.50
N MET A 153 -2.87 -7.30 2.47
CA MET A 153 -2.72 -5.95 3.04
C MET A 153 -3.75 -5.00 2.41
N HIS A 154 -4.13 -3.95 3.13
CA HIS A 154 -5.20 -3.03 2.75
C HIS A 154 -5.00 -2.41 1.35
N ASP A 155 -3.79 -2.00 1.02
CA ASP A 155 -3.39 -1.43 -0.26
C ASP A 155 -3.46 -2.45 -1.41
N TRP A 156 -2.93 -3.65 -1.16
CA TRP A 156 -3.00 -4.76 -2.11
C TRP A 156 -4.43 -5.20 -2.35
N TRP A 157 -5.24 -5.27 -1.29
CA TRP A 157 -6.67 -5.59 -1.39
C TRP A 157 -7.41 -4.61 -2.29
N ILE A 158 -7.30 -3.29 -2.02
CA ILE A 158 -7.95 -2.25 -2.84
C ILE A 158 -7.54 -2.38 -4.30
N SER A 159 -6.25 -2.50 -4.57
CA SER A 159 -5.70 -2.63 -5.92
C SER A 159 -6.25 -3.84 -6.66
N THR A 160 -6.33 -5.00 -5.99
CA THR A 160 -6.91 -6.23 -6.58
C THR A 160 -8.39 -6.07 -6.89
N ARG A 161 -9.18 -5.43 -6.01
CA ARG A 161 -10.60 -5.15 -6.25
C ARG A 161 -10.78 -4.22 -7.45
N VAL A 162 -9.97 -3.16 -7.54
CA VAL A 162 -10.01 -2.22 -8.67
C VAL A 162 -9.77 -2.94 -10.01
N ILE A 163 -8.72 -3.75 -10.13
CA ILE A 163 -8.45 -4.48 -11.38
C ILE A 163 -9.55 -5.49 -11.70
N LYS A 164 -10.04 -6.24 -10.71
CA LYS A 164 -11.15 -7.19 -10.92
C LYS A 164 -12.44 -6.53 -11.38
N SER A 165 -12.70 -5.32 -10.93
CA SER A 165 -13.86 -4.54 -11.33
C SER A 165 -13.68 -3.78 -12.66
N LYS A 166 -12.59 -4.06 -13.40
CA LYS A 166 -12.21 -3.33 -14.63
C LYS A 166 -12.02 -1.83 -14.37
N GLY A 167 -11.60 -1.48 -13.17
CA GLY A 167 -11.17 -0.14 -12.79
C GLY A 167 -9.78 0.19 -13.35
N ILE A 168 -9.24 1.31 -12.90
CA ILE A 168 -7.99 1.86 -13.44
C ILE A 168 -6.96 1.98 -12.33
N ILE A 169 -5.77 1.43 -12.56
CA ILE A 169 -4.58 1.74 -11.77
C ILE A 169 -3.62 2.54 -12.65
N LYS A 170 -3.21 3.72 -12.17
CA LYS A 170 -2.29 4.61 -12.88
C LYS A 170 -1.05 4.86 -12.03
N SER A 171 0.10 4.55 -12.59
CA SER A 171 1.41 4.78 -11.99
C SER A 171 1.98 6.14 -12.40
N ILE A 172 2.57 6.87 -11.45
CA ILE A 172 3.32 8.10 -11.64
C ILE A 172 4.77 7.79 -11.30
N TYR A 173 5.66 7.87 -12.28
CA TYR A 173 7.08 7.52 -12.18
C TYR A 173 7.92 8.62 -11.50
N ILE A 174 7.34 9.31 -10.54
CA ILE A 174 7.97 10.38 -9.77
C ILE A 174 7.84 10.03 -8.29
N PRO A 175 8.96 9.95 -7.54
CA PRO A 175 8.91 9.83 -6.09
C PRO A 175 8.21 11.06 -5.48
N THR A 176 7.21 10.81 -4.64
CA THR A 176 6.42 11.87 -3.99
C THR A 176 6.49 11.83 -2.47
N LEU A 177 7.21 10.85 -1.94
CA LEU A 177 7.48 10.75 -0.51
C LEU A 177 8.87 10.17 -0.24
N LEU A 178 9.39 10.46 0.93
CA LEU A 178 10.59 9.87 1.48
C LEU A 178 10.15 8.70 2.37
N TYR A 179 10.43 7.47 1.89
CA TYR A 179 10.13 6.24 2.60
C TYR A 179 11.26 5.93 3.59
N ARG A 180 10.99 6.20 4.87
CA ARG A 180 12.02 6.11 5.91
C ARG A 180 12.28 4.67 6.33
N GLN A 181 13.58 4.32 6.42
CA GLN A 181 14.03 3.02 6.90
C GLN A 181 14.57 3.13 8.31
N HIS A 182 14.04 2.32 9.22
CA HIS A 182 14.50 2.15 10.60
C HIS A 182 14.25 0.71 11.07
N SER A 183 14.80 0.33 12.22
CA SER A 183 14.74 -1.05 12.73
C SER A 183 13.31 -1.56 12.99
N ASN A 184 12.35 -0.67 13.18
CA ASN A 184 10.97 -1.00 13.54
C ASN A 184 9.99 -1.01 12.36
N ASN A 185 10.46 -0.84 11.11
CA ASN A 185 9.55 -0.93 9.95
C ASN A 185 8.89 -2.31 9.89
N VAL A 186 7.57 -2.35 9.72
CA VAL A 186 6.79 -3.60 9.54
C VAL A 186 7.20 -4.29 8.23
N LEU A 187 7.36 -3.49 7.16
CA LEU A 187 7.84 -3.93 5.85
C LEU A 187 9.01 -3.02 5.43
N GLY A 188 10.22 -3.37 5.86
CA GLY A 188 11.41 -2.60 5.49
C GLY A 188 11.87 -2.86 4.05
N PHE A 189 12.55 -1.88 3.46
CA PHE A 189 13.24 -2.02 2.18
C PHE A 189 14.38 -3.04 2.32
N LYS A 190 14.36 -4.10 1.52
CA LYS A 190 15.41 -5.11 1.52
C LYS A 190 16.27 -4.95 0.27
N TYR A 191 17.49 -4.46 0.44
CA TYR A 191 18.49 -4.49 -0.63
C TYR A 191 18.60 -5.91 -1.21
N GLY A 192 18.71 -6.01 -2.53
CA GLY A 192 18.95 -7.28 -3.21
C GLY A 192 20.30 -7.88 -2.81
N ASN A 193 20.32 -8.68 -1.77
CA ASN A 193 21.53 -9.36 -1.30
C ASN A 193 21.84 -10.53 -2.23
N SER A 194 23.08 -10.61 -2.74
CA SER A 194 23.60 -11.76 -3.50
C SER A 194 23.43 -13.10 -2.75
N ASN A 195 23.37 -13.07 -1.43
CA ASN A 195 23.14 -14.23 -0.56
C ASN A 195 21.68 -14.72 -0.55
N ARG A 196 20.74 -14.00 -1.19
CA ARG A 196 19.31 -14.35 -1.16
C ARG A 196 19.00 -15.66 -1.89
N ILE A 197 19.76 -15.96 -2.95
CA ILE A 197 19.64 -17.23 -3.70
C ILE A 197 20.13 -18.38 -2.84
N PHE A 198 21.28 -18.23 -2.20
CA PHE A 198 21.87 -19.24 -1.31
C PHE A 198 20.96 -19.52 -0.09
N TYR A 199 20.42 -18.47 0.54
CA TYR A 199 19.44 -18.61 1.61
C TYR A 199 18.17 -19.35 1.16
N LYS A 200 17.67 -19.06 -0.04
CA LYS A 200 16.49 -19.77 -0.60
C LYS A 200 16.76 -21.24 -0.87
N ILE A 201 17.97 -21.58 -1.31
CA ILE A 201 18.38 -22.98 -1.54
C ILE A 201 18.45 -23.74 -0.21
N LEU A 202 19.09 -23.15 0.81
CA LEU A 202 19.20 -23.77 2.14
C LEU A 202 17.85 -23.95 2.85
N ASN A 203 16.86 -23.11 2.53
CA ASN A 203 15.53 -23.12 3.13
C ASN A 203 14.43 -23.49 2.14
N ILE A 204 14.75 -24.34 1.15
CA ILE A 204 13.84 -24.61 0.01
C ILE A 204 12.47 -25.16 0.44
N THR A 205 12.43 -25.99 1.47
CA THR A 205 11.18 -26.53 2.04
C THR A 205 10.29 -25.43 2.62
N ASN A 206 10.87 -24.50 3.36
CA ASN A 206 10.13 -23.37 3.93
C ASN A 206 9.63 -22.46 2.81
N VAL A 207 10.47 -22.15 1.81
CA VAL A 207 10.09 -21.36 0.64
C VAL A 207 8.95 -22.00 -0.15
N ILE A 208 8.95 -23.35 -0.30
CA ILE A 208 7.86 -24.07 -0.95
C ILE A 208 6.58 -23.99 -0.11
N ASN A 209 6.67 -24.21 1.20
CA ASN A 209 5.51 -24.17 2.09
C ASN A 209 4.89 -22.76 2.12
N ASP A 210 5.69 -21.71 2.26
CA ASP A 210 5.25 -20.31 2.24
C ASP A 210 4.53 -19.98 0.91
N ASN A 211 5.09 -20.43 -0.21
CA ASN A 211 4.46 -20.23 -1.52
C ASN A 211 3.16 -21.01 -1.69
N LEU A 212 3.06 -22.22 -1.11
CA LEU A 212 1.83 -23.02 -1.15
C LEU A 212 0.75 -22.39 -0.27
N GLU A 213 1.10 -21.89 0.90
CA GLU A 213 0.18 -21.17 1.77
C GLU A 213 -0.31 -19.88 1.12
N PHE A 214 0.60 -19.11 0.57
CA PHE A 214 0.27 -17.90 -0.19
C PHE A 214 -0.66 -18.24 -1.38
N TYR A 215 -0.36 -19.29 -2.14
CA TYR A 215 -1.23 -19.75 -3.23
C TYR A 215 -2.63 -20.13 -2.74
N LYS A 216 -2.74 -20.84 -1.61
CA LYS A 216 -4.05 -21.19 -1.00
C LYS A 216 -4.87 -19.95 -0.71
N ASN A 217 -4.23 -18.88 -0.23
CA ASN A 217 -4.90 -17.62 0.09
C ASN A 217 -5.39 -16.91 -1.18
N ILE A 218 -4.53 -16.71 -2.19
CA ILE A 218 -4.95 -16.04 -3.43
C ILE A 218 -5.95 -16.88 -4.26
N ARG A 219 -5.95 -18.22 -4.11
CA ARG A 219 -6.94 -19.10 -4.74
C ARG A 219 -8.36 -18.82 -4.26
N LYS A 220 -8.54 -18.46 -2.98
CA LYS A 220 -9.85 -18.03 -2.45
C LYS A 220 -10.40 -16.84 -3.21
N ASP A 221 -9.51 -16.01 -3.74
CA ASP A 221 -9.83 -14.86 -4.59
C ASP A 221 -9.92 -15.21 -6.10
N ASN A 222 -10.17 -16.46 -6.45
CA ASN A 222 -10.32 -16.94 -7.84
C ASN A 222 -9.07 -16.73 -8.72
N TYR A 223 -7.86 -16.87 -8.15
CA TYR A 223 -6.62 -16.73 -8.93
C TYR A 223 -6.47 -17.77 -10.05
N GLY A 224 -6.97 -18.96 -9.87
CA GLY A 224 -6.88 -20.06 -10.83
C GLY A 224 -5.92 -21.17 -10.41
N SER A 225 -5.25 -21.83 -11.39
CA SER A 225 -4.44 -23.03 -11.13
C SER A 225 -3.07 -22.75 -10.54
N VAL A 226 -2.49 -23.76 -9.86
CA VAL A 226 -1.12 -23.70 -9.33
C VAL A 226 -0.08 -23.54 -10.45
N LEU A 227 -0.30 -24.11 -11.62
CA LEU A 227 0.61 -23.96 -12.77
C LEU A 227 0.69 -22.50 -13.22
N LYS A 228 -0.45 -21.82 -13.25
CA LYS A 228 -0.52 -20.38 -13.53
C LYS A 228 0.23 -19.58 -12.48
N PHE A 229 0.07 -19.90 -11.19
CA PHE A 229 0.79 -19.26 -10.10
C PHE A 229 2.30 -19.40 -10.26
N VAL A 230 2.79 -20.61 -10.48
CA VAL A 230 4.22 -20.89 -10.65
C VAL A 230 4.77 -20.12 -11.85
N TRP A 231 4.06 -20.12 -12.98
CA TRP A 231 4.49 -19.42 -14.20
C TRP A 231 4.68 -17.91 -13.97
N TYR A 232 3.71 -17.25 -13.32
CA TYR A 232 3.82 -15.82 -13.01
C TYR A 232 4.84 -15.50 -11.91
N LYS A 233 5.13 -16.44 -11.02
CA LYS A 233 6.11 -16.26 -9.93
C LYS A 233 7.55 -16.35 -10.41
N ILE A 234 7.81 -17.07 -11.51
CA ILE A 234 9.16 -17.28 -12.08
C ILE A 234 9.50 -16.18 -13.10
N ARG A 235 8.52 -15.66 -13.79
CA ARG A 235 8.67 -14.59 -14.78
C ARG A 235 8.97 -13.24 -14.16
#